data_df6590ddcafc969a0d147e5a9caff51a
#
_entry.id   df6590ddcafc969a0d147e5a9caff51a
#
_cell.length_a   1.000
_cell.length_b   1.000
_cell.length_c   1.000
_cell.angle_alpha   90.00
_cell.angle_beta   90.00
_cell.angle_gamma   90.00
#
_symmetry.space_group_name_H-M   'P 1'
#
loop_
_entity.id
_entity.type
_entity.pdbx_description
1 polymer ?
#
loop_
_entity_poly.entity_id
_entity_poly.type
_entity_poly.pdbx_seq_one_letter_code
_entity_poly.pdbx_strand_id
1 'polypeptide(L)'
;MSPFLPDSLTGIASDFHDATNRNLLERWQPLCDWLDTRLRDGFDPACKVNTVRIGARALAQDRRGRMLSGVNLASLDSLNISTHPKVLAATQDAAARFGIHSAGSAAMMGLTSLVVTLEQRMATFLSMRDALVFPTGADALHALFRTLVQPGDHIILDSLAAPGLRDLAEIATRKVHLAHHLSPASVLDHLEKIRAQEPDAGILVMMEAMSYADCQSPDLVTLQEMCRLHEATLLVDTALDLGSTGPGGRGVLGLQGLLGAVDLVSGTFARAFASNGGFLACNHPALRTAIVQGSLVHWSSCAISPLQAAAILAALDLIDGMEGDWRRRCLLRNCRAFRQGLAKQGYNVLGEPGSAIPVLLGAAAVARRMTAEVLYHGAVVNLLEYPIVPQGGARWMLHPMADHSAEDVDTFLALTERARRFAV
;
A
#
# COMPACT_ATOMS: atom_id res chain seq x y z
N MET A 1 32.73 21.39 -11.89
CA MET A 1 31.34 21.33 -12.35
C MET A 1 31.34 20.73 -13.75
N SER A 2 30.78 19.57 -13.94
CA SER A 2 30.65 18.93 -15.27
C SER A 2 29.69 19.74 -16.11
N PRO A 3 30.01 20.10 -17.36
CA PRO A 3 29.10 20.87 -18.24
C PRO A 3 27.97 20.03 -18.87
N PHE A 4 27.86 18.77 -18.50
CA PHE A 4 26.82 17.89 -19.04
C PHE A 4 25.59 17.92 -18.15
N LEU A 5 24.44 18.32 -18.69
CA LEU A 5 23.13 18.11 -18.04
C LEU A 5 22.99 16.62 -17.70
N PRO A 6 22.48 16.28 -16.50
CA PRO A 6 22.26 14.88 -16.14
C PRO A 6 21.33 14.20 -17.17
N ASP A 7 21.73 13.01 -17.62
CA ASP A 7 20.89 12.22 -18.52
C ASP A 7 19.56 11.89 -17.83
N SER A 8 18.46 12.25 -18.45
CA SER A 8 17.10 12.03 -17.94
C SER A 8 16.70 10.56 -17.86
N LEU A 9 17.41 9.68 -18.57
CA LEU A 9 17.13 8.24 -18.61
C LEU A 9 17.94 7.43 -17.61
N THR A 10 19.15 7.84 -17.31
CA THR A 10 20.06 7.11 -16.41
C THR A 10 20.06 7.70 -15.00
N GLY A 11 20.71 7.01 -14.07
CA GLY A 11 20.80 7.41 -12.67
C GLY A 11 19.56 7.03 -11.83
N ILE A 12 19.74 7.10 -10.53
CA ILE A 12 18.74 6.87 -9.48
C ILE A 12 18.75 8.08 -8.53
N ALA A 13 17.69 8.27 -7.76
CA ALA A 13 17.55 9.46 -6.91
C ALA A 13 18.72 9.65 -5.92
N SER A 14 19.29 8.56 -5.41
CA SER A 14 20.45 8.61 -4.50
C SER A 14 21.73 9.12 -5.16
N ASP A 15 21.88 9.02 -6.48
CA ASP A 15 23.08 9.51 -7.20
C ASP A 15 23.14 11.04 -7.22
N PHE A 16 22.02 11.69 -6.96
CA PHE A 16 21.85 13.14 -7.05
C PHE A 16 21.66 13.80 -5.68
N HIS A 17 22.03 13.13 -4.58
CA HIS A 17 22.02 13.69 -3.24
C HIS A 17 23.46 14.06 -2.82
N ASP A 18 23.72 15.36 -2.61
CA ASP A 18 25.01 15.83 -2.10
C ASP A 18 25.06 15.74 -0.57
N ALA A 19 25.43 14.58 -0.04
CA ALA A 19 25.55 14.36 1.39
C ALA A 19 26.64 15.22 2.07
N THR A 20 27.57 15.81 1.30
CA THR A 20 28.68 16.59 1.83
C THR A 20 28.35 18.07 2.07
N ASN A 21 27.31 18.59 1.43
CA ASN A 21 26.86 19.96 1.62
C ASN A 21 26.33 20.15 3.06
N ARG A 22 26.75 21.23 3.71
CA ARG A 22 26.36 21.57 5.09
C ARG A 22 24.92 22.09 5.17
N ASN A 23 24.43 22.73 4.11
CA ASN A 23 23.03 23.17 4.03
C ASN A 23 22.14 22.00 3.64
N LEU A 24 21.23 21.61 4.53
CA LEU A 24 20.35 20.45 4.32
C LEU A 24 19.46 20.57 3.08
N LEU A 25 19.02 21.78 2.72
CA LEU A 25 18.19 22.00 1.53
C LEU A 25 19.00 21.90 0.24
N GLU A 26 20.21 22.46 0.24
CA GLU A 26 21.09 22.44 -0.93
C GLU A 26 21.58 21.03 -1.29
N ARG A 27 21.56 20.08 -0.33
CA ARG A 27 21.85 18.66 -0.60
C ARG A 27 20.97 18.08 -1.70
N TRP A 28 19.77 18.62 -1.86
CA TRP A 28 18.74 18.13 -2.79
C TRP A 28 18.74 18.89 -4.13
N GLN A 29 19.54 19.94 -4.30
CA GLN A 29 19.57 20.70 -5.54
C GLN A 29 19.92 19.83 -6.77
N PRO A 30 20.94 18.95 -6.72
CA PRO A 30 21.25 18.07 -7.86
C PRO A 30 20.06 17.15 -8.23
N LEU A 31 19.30 16.69 -7.24
CA LEU A 31 18.10 15.89 -7.48
C LEU A 31 17.00 16.72 -8.18
N CYS A 32 16.80 17.97 -7.74
CA CYS A 32 15.84 18.87 -8.39
C CYS A 32 16.20 19.08 -9.87
N ASP A 33 17.46 19.37 -10.18
CA ASP A 33 17.93 19.62 -11.54
C ASP A 33 17.75 18.38 -12.43
N TRP A 34 18.02 17.19 -11.90
CA TRP A 34 17.82 15.94 -12.59
C TRP A 34 16.33 15.65 -12.84
N LEU A 35 15.47 15.83 -11.84
CA LEU A 35 14.02 15.64 -11.99
C LEU A 35 13.42 16.65 -12.98
N ASP A 36 13.88 17.89 -12.99
CA ASP A 36 13.44 18.88 -13.97
C ASP A 36 13.83 18.48 -15.40
N THR A 37 15.00 17.87 -15.58
CA THR A 37 15.43 17.32 -16.87
C THR A 37 14.52 16.16 -17.28
N ARG A 38 14.25 15.20 -16.38
CA ARG A 38 13.31 14.08 -16.63
C ARG A 38 11.91 14.60 -17.00
N LEU A 39 11.41 15.59 -16.28
CA LEU A 39 10.09 16.16 -16.50
C LEU A 39 10.01 16.87 -17.86
N ARG A 40 11.06 17.62 -18.24
CA ARG A 40 11.15 18.27 -19.56
C ARG A 40 11.14 17.27 -20.70
N ASP A 41 11.90 16.18 -20.55
CA ASP A 41 12.05 15.15 -21.58
C ASP A 41 10.88 14.14 -21.59
N GLY A 42 9.96 14.22 -20.64
CA GLY A 42 8.78 13.35 -20.58
C GLY A 42 9.02 12.00 -19.91
N PHE A 43 10.09 11.84 -19.13
CA PHE A 43 10.45 10.59 -18.44
C PHE A 43 10.16 10.61 -16.94
N ASP A 44 9.39 11.58 -16.44
CA ASP A 44 8.94 11.60 -15.05
C ASP A 44 7.49 11.09 -14.95
N PRO A 45 7.27 9.85 -14.48
CA PRO A 45 5.94 9.27 -14.34
C PRO A 45 5.25 9.65 -13.01
N ALA A 46 5.93 10.37 -12.12
CA ALA A 46 5.45 10.65 -10.78
C ALA A 46 4.49 11.85 -10.70
N CYS A 47 3.80 11.99 -9.57
CA CYS A 47 2.99 13.17 -9.22
C CYS A 47 1.95 13.59 -10.28
N LYS A 48 1.22 12.63 -10.83
CA LYS A 48 0.09 12.89 -11.73
C LYS A 48 -1.06 13.55 -10.96
N VAL A 49 -1.67 14.56 -11.55
CA VAL A 49 -2.78 15.33 -10.97
C VAL A 49 -4.09 14.93 -11.63
N ASN A 50 -5.00 14.31 -10.90
CA ASN A 50 -6.34 14.02 -11.38
C ASN A 50 -7.15 15.30 -11.58
N THR A 51 -7.84 15.41 -12.69
CA THR A 51 -8.70 16.56 -13.04
C THR A 51 -10.19 16.22 -13.07
N VAL A 52 -10.52 14.92 -12.91
CA VAL A 52 -11.89 14.40 -12.91
C VAL A 52 -12.07 13.34 -11.82
N ARG A 53 -13.29 12.82 -11.69
CA ARG A 53 -13.56 11.67 -10.80
C ARG A 53 -12.72 10.46 -11.19
N ILE A 54 -12.31 9.69 -10.17
CA ILE A 54 -11.61 8.42 -10.38
C ILE A 54 -12.58 7.42 -11.02
N GLY A 55 -12.08 6.64 -11.96
CA GLY A 55 -12.81 5.58 -12.66
C GLY A 55 -11.87 4.77 -13.54
N ALA A 56 -12.40 3.80 -14.28
CA ALA A 56 -11.64 2.93 -15.18
C ALA A 56 -10.86 3.67 -16.27
N ARG A 57 -11.28 4.90 -16.58
CA ARG A 57 -10.54 5.83 -17.47
C ARG A 57 -10.16 7.07 -16.69
N ALA A 58 -8.94 7.57 -16.92
CA ALA A 58 -8.40 8.75 -16.26
C ALA A 58 -8.34 9.95 -17.21
N LEU A 59 -8.47 11.13 -16.62
CA LEU A 59 -8.03 12.40 -17.19
C LEU A 59 -7.19 13.10 -16.13
N ALA A 60 -5.89 13.20 -16.38
CA ALA A 60 -4.92 13.71 -15.43
C ALA A 60 -3.93 14.63 -16.15
N GLN A 61 -3.08 15.27 -15.38
CA GLN A 61 -1.97 16.08 -15.88
C GLN A 61 -0.66 15.64 -15.24
N ASP A 62 0.44 15.70 -16.00
CA ASP A 62 1.77 15.64 -15.40
C ASP A 62 2.11 16.98 -14.71
N ARG A 63 3.28 17.04 -14.05
CA ARG A 63 3.71 18.26 -13.34
C ARG A 63 3.96 19.48 -14.24
N ARG A 64 4.00 19.31 -15.57
CA ARG A 64 4.08 20.40 -16.55
C ARG A 64 2.73 20.76 -17.17
N GLY A 65 1.65 20.15 -16.71
CA GLY A 65 0.30 20.38 -17.24
C GLY A 65 0.01 19.65 -18.54
N ARG A 66 0.89 18.73 -19.02
CA ARG A 66 0.58 17.93 -20.21
C ARG A 66 -0.50 16.91 -19.85
N MET A 67 -1.51 16.83 -20.71
CA MET A 67 -2.65 15.95 -20.50
C MET A 67 -2.25 14.47 -20.62
N LEU A 68 -2.73 13.69 -19.66
CA LEU A 68 -2.64 12.23 -19.58
C LEU A 68 -4.07 11.70 -19.57
N SER A 69 -4.45 10.89 -20.56
CA SER A 69 -5.82 10.36 -20.64
C SER A 69 -5.82 8.92 -21.12
N GLY A 70 -6.84 8.16 -20.74
CA GLY A 70 -7.04 6.79 -21.22
C GLY A 70 -7.27 5.80 -20.10
N VAL A 71 -6.85 4.53 -20.28
CA VAL A 71 -7.06 3.44 -19.33
C VAL A 71 -6.36 3.74 -18.01
N ASN A 72 -7.09 3.71 -16.91
CA ASN A 72 -6.57 4.03 -15.58
C ASN A 72 -6.09 2.78 -14.84
N LEU A 73 -4.80 2.56 -14.85
CA LEU A 73 -4.15 1.48 -14.11
C LEU A 73 -3.24 2.02 -12.98
N ALA A 74 -3.46 3.29 -12.57
CA ALA A 74 -2.68 3.95 -11.54
C ALA A 74 -3.43 4.19 -10.24
N SER A 75 -4.76 4.26 -10.26
CA SER A 75 -5.58 4.53 -9.07
C SER A 75 -5.78 3.28 -8.21
N LEU A 76 -5.83 3.49 -6.89
CA LEU A 76 -5.90 2.39 -5.91
C LEU A 76 -7.34 1.91 -5.61
N ASP A 77 -8.37 2.60 -6.11
CA ASP A 77 -9.78 2.24 -5.91
C ASP A 77 -10.16 1.02 -6.78
N SER A 78 -9.66 -0.15 -6.40
CA SER A 78 -9.79 -1.39 -7.18
C SER A 78 -11.25 -1.82 -7.41
N LEU A 79 -12.14 -1.53 -6.48
CA LEU A 79 -13.56 -1.83 -6.60
C LEU A 79 -14.37 -0.70 -7.26
N ASN A 80 -13.75 0.45 -7.51
CA ASN A 80 -14.36 1.66 -8.08
C ASN A 80 -15.62 2.10 -7.31
N ILE A 81 -15.48 2.26 -6.00
CA ILE A 81 -16.59 2.63 -5.11
C ILE A 81 -16.47 4.01 -4.48
N SER A 82 -15.37 4.73 -4.68
CA SER A 82 -15.18 6.09 -4.15
C SER A 82 -16.21 7.09 -4.67
N THR A 83 -16.81 6.82 -5.85
CA THR A 83 -17.87 7.64 -6.44
C THR A 83 -19.24 6.97 -6.38
N HIS A 84 -19.36 5.85 -5.64
CA HIS A 84 -20.62 5.11 -5.52
C HIS A 84 -21.70 5.95 -4.82
N PRO A 85 -22.97 5.97 -5.32
CA PRO A 85 -24.03 6.81 -4.75
C PRO A 85 -24.25 6.63 -3.25
N LYS A 86 -24.16 5.40 -2.73
CA LYS A 86 -24.29 5.12 -1.29
C LYS A 86 -23.17 5.74 -0.48
N VAL A 87 -21.92 5.69 -0.98
CA VAL A 87 -20.75 6.29 -0.31
C VAL A 87 -20.88 7.81 -0.29
N LEU A 88 -21.25 8.42 -1.43
CA LEU A 88 -21.45 9.85 -1.52
C LEU A 88 -22.59 10.34 -0.62
N ALA A 89 -23.73 9.62 -0.59
CA ALA A 89 -24.86 9.97 0.26
C ALA A 89 -24.51 9.89 1.76
N ALA A 90 -23.80 8.84 2.19
CA ALA A 90 -23.32 8.70 3.56
C ALA A 90 -22.38 9.84 3.97
N THR A 91 -21.49 10.26 3.06
CA THR A 91 -20.57 11.38 3.28
C THR A 91 -21.32 12.70 3.41
N GLN A 92 -22.34 12.94 2.58
CA GLN A 92 -23.19 14.14 2.65
C GLN A 92 -23.99 14.21 3.97
N ASP A 93 -24.59 13.10 4.40
CA ASP A 93 -25.29 13.01 5.69
C ASP A 93 -24.34 13.30 6.86
N ALA A 94 -23.14 12.70 6.83
CA ALA A 94 -22.12 12.93 7.85
C ALA A 94 -21.70 14.41 7.90
N ALA A 95 -21.52 15.05 6.74
CA ALA A 95 -21.20 16.48 6.67
C ALA A 95 -22.29 17.36 7.33
N ALA A 96 -23.55 17.04 7.08
CA ALA A 96 -24.69 17.77 7.66
C ALA A 96 -24.79 17.60 9.19
N ARG A 97 -24.46 16.42 9.72
CA ARG A 97 -24.63 16.07 11.14
C ARG A 97 -23.43 16.41 12.01
N PHE A 98 -22.23 16.23 11.51
CA PHE A 98 -20.97 16.32 12.28
C PHE A 98 -20.05 17.45 11.80
N GLY A 99 -20.32 18.04 10.65
CA GLY A 99 -19.35 18.92 9.98
C GLY A 99 -18.25 18.12 9.26
N ILE A 100 -17.22 18.81 8.77
CA ILE A 100 -16.19 18.20 7.91
C ILE A 100 -14.95 17.73 8.69
N HIS A 101 -14.83 18.10 9.96
CA HIS A 101 -13.59 17.88 10.73
C HIS A 101 -13.90 17.30 12.11
N SER A 102 -13.02 16.42 12.60
CA SER A 102 -13.10 15.83 13.93
C SER A 102 -12.79 16.82 15.06
N ALA A 103 -12.08 17.92 14.74
CA ALA A 103 -11.71 19.03 15.62
C ALA A 103 -10.93 18.64 16.89
N GLY A 104 -10.28 17.48 16.88
CA GLY A 104 -9.46 17.02 18.00
C GLY A 104 -8.76 15.69 17.75
N SER A 105 -7.83 15.33 18.62
CA SER A 105 -7.20 14.03 18.61
C SER A 105 -8.13 12.95 19.19
N ALA A 106 -7.89 11.70 18.83
CA ALA A 106 -8.70 10.57 19.28
C ALA A 106 -8.62 10.39 20.83
N ALA A 107 -7.48 10.74 21.43
CA ALA A 107 -7.30 10.69 22.89
C ALA A 107 -8.08 11.78 23.64
N MET A 108 -8.55 12.82 22.95
CA MET A 108 -9.23 13.97 23.56
C MET A 108 -10.72 14.01 23.15
N MET A 109 -11.11 14.89 22.25
CA MET A 109 -12.50 15.11 21.84
C MET A 109 -12.76 14.79 20.36
N GLY A 110 -11.77 14.22 19.65
CA GLY A 110 -11.85 14.00 18.21
C GLY A 110 -12.63 12.75 17.78
N LEU A 111 -12.96 11.83 18.69
CA LEU A 111 -13.76 10.65 18.36
C LEU A 111 -15.22 11.02 18.12
N THR A 112 -15.74 10.62 16.96
CA THR A 112 -17.18 10.69 16.66
C THR A 112 -17.81 9.32 16.83
N SER A 113 -19.14 9.26 17.00
CA SER A 113 -19.87 7.97 17.02
C SER A 113 -19.67 7.16 15.75
N LEU A 114 -19.41 7.80 14.60
CA LEU A 114 -19.08 7.10 13.34
C LEU A 114 -17.75 6.35 13.45
N VAL A 115 -16.73 6.94 14.06
CA VAL A 115 -15.43 6.28 14.27
C VAL A 115 -15.58 5.08 15.20
N VAL A 116 -16.30 5.24 16.32
CA VAL A 116 -16.56 4.14 17.27
C VAL A 116 -17.31 2.99 16.57
N THR A 117 -18.32 3.31 15.76
CA THR A 117 -19.04 2.31 14.96
C THR A 117 -18.09 1.62 13.95
N LEU A 118 -17.22 2.40 13.30
CA LEU A 118 -16.25 1.85 12.34
C LEU A 118 -15.27 0.89 13.01
N GLU A 119 -14.73 1.23 14.18
CA GLU A 119 -13.87 0.34 14.97
C GLU A 119 -14.57 -1.00 15.27
N GLN A 120 -15.81 -0.95 15.76
CA GLN A 120 -16.61 -2.15 16.04
C GLN A 120 -16.86 -2.99 14.78
N ARG A 121 -17.19 -2.34 13.67
CA ARG A 121 -17.44 -3.00 12.39
C ARG A 121 -16.17 -3.63 11.82
N MET A 122 -15.02 -2.97 11.94
CA MET A 122 -13.73 -3.52 11.52
C MET A 122 -13.30 -4.71 12.38
N ALA A 123 -13.47 -4.64 13.68
CA ALA A 123 -13.24 -5.78 14.57
C ALA A 123 -14.09 -6.99 14.16
N THR A 124 -15.39 -6.79 13.92
CA THR A 124 -16.29 -7.85 13.43
C THR A 124 -15.87 -8.37 12.06
N PHE A 125 -15.50 -7.49 11.11
CA PHE A 125 -15.12 -7.87 9.75
C PHE A 125 -13.87 -8.75 9.72
N LEU A 126 -12.93 -8.54 10.67
CA LEU A 126 -11.70 -9.30 10.83
C LEU A 126 -11.83 -10.46 11.83
N SER A 127 -13.01 -10.64 12.45
CA SER A 127 -13.22 -11.59 13.56
C SER A 127 -12.28 -11.38 14.73
N MET A 128 -11.85 -10.14 14.96
CA MET A 128 -10.98 -9.73 16.05
C MET A 128 -11.81 -9.15 17.20
N ARG A 129 -11.23 -9.15 18.41
CA ARG A 129 -11.88 -8.60 19.61
C ARG A 129 -12.07 -7.09 19.54
N ASP A 130 -11.07 -6.39 19.00
CA ASP A 130 -11.01 -4.92 19.03
C ASP A 130 -10.28 -4.37 17.79
N ALA A 131 -10.62 -3.14 17.41
CA ALA A 131 -9.92 -2.40 16.38
C ALA A 131 -9.85 -0.92 16.74
N LEU A 132 -8.78 -0.25 16.31
CA LEU A 132 -8.51 1.17 16.45
C LEU A 132 -8.35 1.78 15.07
N VAL A 133 -8.93 2.96 14.86
CA VAL A 133 -8.86 3.68 13.58
C VAL A 133 -7.96 4.90 13.69
N PHE A 134 -7.18 5.15 12.65
CA PHE A 134 -6.18 6.21 12.53
C PHE A 134 -6.39 7.02 11.25
N PRO A 135 -5.87 8.26 11.18
CA PRO A 135 -5.96 9.09 9.97
C PRO A 135 -5.30 8.48 8.74
N THR A 136 -4.23 7.69 8.92
CA THR A 136 -3.53 6.95 7.85
C THR A 136 -3.07 5.57 8.33
N GLY A 137 -2.75 4.66 7.39
CA GLY A 137 -2.11 3.38 7.73
C GLY A 137 -0.71 3.55 8.33
N ALA A 138 0.02 4.57 7.90
CA ALA A 138 1.33 4.90 8.45
C ALA A 138 1.22 5.35 9.92
N ASP A 139 0.21 6.17 10.26
CA ASP A 139 -0.07 6.56 11.66
C ASP A 139 -0.39 5.34 12.53
N ALA A 140 -1.16 4.39 12.00
CA ALA A 140 -1.49 3.15 12.70
C ALA A 140 -0.22 2.35 13.04
N LEU A 141 0.64 2.12 12.07
CA LEU A 141 1.90 1.39 12.27
C LEU A 141 2.89 2.17 13.15
N HIS A 142 3.01 3.48 12.98
CA HIS A 142 3.85 4.31 13.85
C HIS A 142 3.37 4.24 15.30
N ALA A 143 2.05 4.36 15.53
CA ALA A 143 1.47 4.19 16.86
C ALA A 143 1.80 2.82 17.46
N LEU A 144 1.65 1.74 16.68
CA LEU A 144 1.94 0.38 17.11
C LEU A 144 3.40 0.20 17.49
N PHE A 145 4.33 0.48 16.57
CA PHE A 145 5.75 0.25 16.77
C PHE A 145 6.30 1.05 17.96
N ARG A 146 5.96 2.34 18.03
CA ARG A 146 6.44 3.21 19.12
C ARG A 146 5.84 2.90 20.48
N THR A 147 4.71 2.21 20.52
CA THR A 147 4.04 1.85 21.78
C THR A 147 4.44 0.46 22.27
N LEU A 148 4.51 -0.52 21.37
CA LEU A 148 4.78 -1.92 21.76
C LEU A 148 6.26 -2.29 21.76
N VAL A 149 7.04 -1.74 20.81
CA VAL A 149 8.45 -2.14 20.65
C VAL A 149 9.35 -1.24 21.48
N GLN A 150 10.14 -1.84 22.34
CA GLN A 150 11.18 -1.17 23.12
C GLN A 150 12.54 -1.21 22.38
N PRO A 151 13.50 -0.33 22.71
CA PRO A 151 14.82 -0.32 22.05
C PRO A 151 15.60 -1.63 22.14
N GLY A 152 15.29 -2.47 23.13
CA GLY A 152 15.89 -3.80 23.32
C GLY A 152 15.23 -4.92 22.54
N ASP A 153 14.02 -4.70 22.01
CA ASP A 153 13.26 -5.70 21.29
C ASP A 153 13.68 -5.83 19.82
N HIS A 154 13.31 -6.93 19.22
CA HIS A 154 13.65 -7.28 17.84
C HIS A 154 12.43 -7.17 16.93
N ILE A 155 12.66 -6.73 15.68
CA ILE A 155 11.68 -6.79 14.59
C ILE A 155 12.24 -7.65 13.47
N ILE A 156 11.46 -8.64 13.03
CA ILE A 156 11.77 -9.45 11.84
C ILE A 156 10.83 -9.03 10.72
N LEU A 157 11.39 -8.60 9.59
CA LEU A 157 10.67 -8.18 8.38
C LEU A 157 11.04 -9.05 7.19
N ASP A 158 10.15 -9.15 6.22
CA ASP A 158 10.51 -9.64 4.90
C ASP A 158 11.55 -8.72 4.21
N SER A 159 12.54 -9.30 3.53
CA SER A 159 13.61 -8.53 2.84
C SER A 159 13.10 -7.63 1.71
N LEU A 160 11.92 -7.92 1.17
CA LEU A 160 11.23 -7.10 0.18
C LEU A 160 10.01 -6.36 0.75
N ALA A 161 9.88 -6.25 2.07
CA ALA A 161 8.85 -5.44 2.69
C ALA A 161 8.86 -4.01 2.15
N ALA A 162 7.68 -3.40 2.04
CA ALA A 162 7.55 -2.04 1.53
C ALA A 162 8.50 -1.08 2.30
N PRO A 163 9.28 -0.20 1.62
CA PRO A 163 10.32 0.62 2.26
C PRO A 163 9.83 1.41 3.46
N GLY A 164 8.59 1.95 3.42
CA GLY A 164 8.02 2.66 4.56
C GLY A 164 7.80 1.82 5.81
N LEU A 165 7.63 0.51 5.68
CA LEU A 165 7.54 -0.42 6.82
C LEU A 165 8.91 -0.60 7.48
N ARG A 166 9.94 -0.71 6.67
CA ARG A 166 11.32 -0.81 7.14
C ARG A 166 11.76 0.46 7.87
N ASP A 167 11.48 1.63 7.29
CA ASP A 167 11.80 2.92 7.92
C ASP A 167 11.13 3.04 9.30
N LEU A 168 9.87 2.66 9.40
CA LEU A 168 9.13 2.68 10.68
C LEU A 168 9.72 1.69 11.70
N ALA A 169 10.13 0.49 11.28
CA ALA A 169 10.76 -0.49 12.15
C ALA A 169 12.12 0.02 12.68
N GLU A 170 12.95 0.63 11.81
CA GLU A 170 14.26 1.19 12.17
C GLU A 170 14.15 2.41 13.13
N ILE A 171 13.01 3.13 13.12
CA ILE A 171 12.71 4.18 14.10
C ILE A 171 12.38 3.58 15.48
N ALA A 172 11.73 2.42 15.53
CA ALA A 172 11.33 1.80 16.78
C ALA A 172 12.49 1.10 17.51
N THR A 173 13.31 0.35 16.78
CA THR A 173 14.49 -0.35 17.32
C THR A 173 15.61 -0.42 16.27
N ARG A 174 16.85 -0.58 16.73
CA ARG A 174 17.99 -0.86 15.84
C ARG A 174 18.17 -2.36 15.54
N LYS A 175 17.41 -3.23 16.23
CA LYS A 175 17.47 -4.68 16.07
C LYS A 175 16.44 -5.16 15.04
N VAL A 176 16.61 -4.69 13.80
CA VAL A 176 15.76 -5.07 12.65
C VAL A 176 16.47 -6.16 11.86
N HIS A 177 15.79 -7.28 11.65
CA HIS A 177 16.27 -8.44 10.91
C HIS A 177 15.48 -8.62 9.63
N LEU A 178 16.16 -8.92 8.52
CA LEU A 178 15.52 -9.15 7.24
C LEU A 178 15.54 -10.66 6.92
N ALA A 179 14.38 -11.28 6.98
CA ALA A 179 14.18 -12.65 6.53
C ALA A 179 14.14 -12.72 5.01
N HIS A 180 14.61 -13.82 4.43
CA HIS A 180 14.46 -14.04 2.99
C HIS A 180 13.00 -13.96 2.57
N HIS A 181 12.76 -13.37 1.41
CA HIS A 181 11.42 -13.10 0.89
C HIS A 181 10.53 -14.35 0.93
N LEU A 182 9.37 -14.22 1.56
CA LEU A 182 8.34 -15.26 1.73
C LEU A 182 8.85 -16.59 2.33
N SER A 183 9.95 -16.59 3.06
CA SER A 183 10.57 -17.80 3.62
C SER A 183 10.29 -17.98 5.11
N PRO A 184 9.34 -18.85 5.52
CA PRO A 184 9.14 -19.19 6.93
C PRO A 184 10.42 -19.75 7.58
N ALA A 185 11.21 -20.55 6.84
CA ALA A 185 12.48 -21.10 7.36
C ALA A 185 13.47 -19.99 7.76
N SER A 186 13.56 -18.91 6.97
CA SER A 186 14.42 -17.77 7.33
C SER A 186 13.90 -17.01 8.54
N VAL A 187 12.58 -16.91 8.73
CA VAL A 187 11.98 -16.34 9.94
C VAL A 187 12.32 -17.21 11.16
N LEU A 188 12.20 -18.53 11.03
CA LEU A 188 12.54 -19.48 12.10
C LEU A 188 14.00 -19.35 12.53
N ASP A 189 14.94 -19.27 11.57
CA ASP A 189 16.36 -19.06 11.85
C ASP A 189 16.63 -17.80 12.71
N HIS A 190 15.89 -16.71 12.43
CA HIS A 190 15.99 -15.49 13.23
C HIS A 190 15.38 -15.68 14.62
N LEU A 191 14.20 -16.30 14.74
CA LEU A 191 13.54 -16.57 16.02
C LEU A 191 14.41 -17.40 16.94
N GLU A 192 14.97 -18.50 16.44
CA GLU A 192 15.86 -19.40 17.21
C GLU A 192 17.13 -18.67 17.68
N LYS A 193 17.78 -17.90 16.78
CA LYS A 193 18.98 -17.14 17.12
C LYS A 193 18.72 -16.10 18.20
N ILE A 194 17.61 -15.35 18.08
CA ILE A 194 17.26 -14.31 19.06
C ILE A 194 16.98 -14.98 20.41
N ARG A 195 16.16 -16.04 20.46
CA ARG A 195 15.85 -16.74 21.70
C ARG A 195 17.06 -17.37 22.39
N ALA A 196 18.03 -17.86 21.60
CA ALA A 196 19.29 -18.40 22.15
C ALA A 196 20.21 -17.31 22.72
N GLN A 197 20.20 -16.10 22.19
CA GLN A 197 21.10 -15.02 22.60
C GLN A 197 20.46 -14.09 23.63
N GLU A 198 19.18 -13.78 23.46
CA GLU A 198 18.40 -12.83 24.26
C GLU A 198 17.02 -13.44 24.58
N PRO A 199 16.96 -14.42 25.51
CA PRO A 199 15.74 -15.20 25.76
C PRO A 199 14.54 -14.35 26.21
N ASP A 200 14.79 -13.23 26.89
CA ASP A 200 13.75 -12.35 27.44
C ASP A 200 13.36 -11.19 26.52
N ALA A 201 14.00 -11.04 25.34
CA ALA A 201 13.69 -9.94 24.44
C ALA A 201 12.31 -10.10 23.78
N GLY A 202 11.56 -9.01 23.60
CA GLY A 202 10.36 -8.99 22.77
C GLY A 202 10.71 -9.22 21.30
N ILE A 203 9.89 -9.96 20.57
CA ILE A 203 10.06 -10.19 19.13
C ILE A 203 8.75 -9.87 18.41
N LEU A 204 8.80 -8.96 17.46
CA LEU A 204 7.72 -8.66 16.51
C LEU A 204 8.10 -9.21 15.13
N VAL A 205 7.34 -10.15 14.62
CA VAL A 205 7.42 -10.60 13.22
C VAL A 205 6.36 -9.86 12.44
N MET A 206 6.74 -9.11 11.41
CA MET A 206 5.81 -8.39 10.57
C MET A 206 5.86 -8.88 9.13
N MET A 207 4.70 -9.27 8.60
CA MET A 207 4.52 -9.74 7.24
C MET A 207 3.40 -9.01 6.54
N GLU A 208 3.59 -8.70 5.26
CA GLU A 208 2.50 -8.27 4.38
C GLU A 208 1.69 -9.50 3.97
N ALA A 209 0.37 -9.47 4.14
CA ALA A 209 -0.53 -10.55 3.70
C ALA A 209 -0.39 -10.81 2.19
N MET A 210 -0.21 -9.76 1.43
CA MET A 210 0.17 -9.78 0.02
C MET A 210 1.33 -8.80 -0.18
N SER A 211 2.48 -9.31 -0.61
CA SER A 211 3.69 -8.50 -0.78
C SER A 211 3.48 -7.36 -1.79
N TYR A 212 3.86 -6.15 -1.39
CA TYR A 212 3.86 -5.00 -2.30
C TYR A 212 4.88 -5.15 -3.44
N ALA A 213 5.93 -5.91 -3.22
CA ALA A 213 6.99 -6.08 -4.21
C ALA A 213 6.53 -6.87 -5.43
N ASP A 214 5.75 -7.94 -5.24
CA ASP A 214 5.44 -8.90 -6.31
C ASP A 214 4.03 -9.51 -6.25
N CYS A 215 3.19 -9.10 -5.30
CA CYS A 215 1.83 -9.62 -5.10
C CYS A 215 1.77 -11.13 -4.84
N GLN A 216 2.78 -11.69 -4.17
CA GLN A 216 2.74 -13.04 -3.61
C GLN A 216 2.35 -12.99 -2.12
N SER A 217 1.85 -14.09 -1.59
CA SER A 217 1.42 -14.21 -0.20
C SER A 217 2.29 -15.21 0.55
N PRO A 218 2.75 -14.88 1.78
CA PRO A 218 3.46 -15.83 2.64
C PRO A 218 2.53 -16.91 3.19
N ASP A 219 3.10 -18.01 3.68
CA ASP A 219 2.40 -19.01 4.49
C ASP A 219 2.22 -18.44 5.92
N LEU A 220 1.12 -17.70 6.11
CA LEU A 220 0.80 -17.06 7.39
C LEU A 220 0.43 -18.09 8.48
N VAL A 221 -0.07 -19.27 8.07
CA VAL A 221 -0.42 -20.35 9.02
C VAL A 221 0.83 -20.86 9.72
N THR A 222 1.85 -21.23 8.94
CA THR A 222 3.14 -21.65 9.47
C THR A 222 3.82 -20.54 10.28
N LEU A 223 3.77 -19.30 9.82
CA LEU A 223 4.36 -18.16 10.53
C LEU A 223 3.69 -17.89 11.88
N GLN A 224 2.35 -17.96 11.95
CA GLN A 224 1.63 -17.80 13.23
C GLN A 224 2.00 -18.90 14.22
N GLU A 225 2.12 -20.16 13.77
CA GLU A 225 2.52 -21.26 14.62
C GLU A 225 3.96 -21.10 15.14
N MET A 226 4.89 -20.73 14.28
CA MET A 226 6.28 -20.44 14.66
C MET A 226 6.36 -19.29 15.68
N CYS A 227 5.64 -18.20 15.45
CA CYS A 227 5.60 -17.07 16.39
C CYS A 227 5.08 -17.53 17.76
N ARG A 228 4.00 -18.32 17.80
CA ARG A 228 3.44 -18.84 19.04
C ARG A 228 4.43 -19.73 19.79
N LEU A 229 5.16 -20.62 19.09
CA LEU A 229 6.14 -21.53 19.70
C LEU A 229 7.36 -20.78 20.26
N HIS A 230 7.71 -19.64 19.67
CA HIS A 230 8.85 -18.82 20.11
C HIS A 230 8.43 -17.59 20.93
N GLU A 231 7.19 -17.52 21.41
CA GLU A 231 6.66 -16.38 22.19
C GLU A 231 6.89 -15.03 21.48
N ALA A 232 6.82 -15.04 20.15
CA ALA A 232 6.88 -13.84 19.29
C ALA A 232 5.48 -13.40 18.90
N THR A 233 5.31 -12.11 18.61
CA THR A 233 4.04 -11.53 18.15
C THR A 233 4.04 -11.43 16.63
N LEU A 234 3.02 -11.96 15.96
CA LEU A 234 2.82 -11.79 14.50
C LEU A 234 1.92 -10.60 14.19
N LEU A 235 2.44 -9.64 13.43
CA LEU A 235 1.69 -8.57 12.80
C LEU A 235 1.53 -8.87 11.31
N VAL A 236 0.29 -8.90 10.83
CA VAL A 236 -0.05 -9.06 9.42
C VAL A 236 -0.57 -7.75 8.85
N ASP A 237 0.13 -7.16 7.89
CA ASP A 237 -0.34 -5.99 7.15
C ASP A 237 -1.19 -6.39 5.95
N THR A 238 -2.43 -5.92 5.92
CA THR A 238 -3.44 -6.25 4.91
C THR A 238 -3.69 -5.11 3.93
N ALA A 239 -2.77 -4.17 3.83
CA ALA A 239 -2.98 -2.93 3.05
C ALA A 239 -3.26 -3.17 1.57
N LEU A 240 -2.71 -4.24 0.96
CA LEU A 240 -2.84 -4.48 -0.47
C LEU A 240 -4.08 -5.31 -0.84
N ASP A 241 -4.55 -6.18 0.02
CA ASP A 241 -5.50 -7.24 -0.31
C ASP A 241 -6.88 -7.13 0.34
N LEU A 242 -6.96 -6.51 1.53
CA LEU A 242 -8.22 -6.40 2.28
C LEU A 242 -9.28 -5.60 1.50
N GLY A 243 -10.50 -6.09 1.50
CA GLY A 243 -11.64 -5.54 0.76
C GLY A 243 -11.70 -6.01 -0.70
N SER A 244 -10.56 -6.27 -1.34
CA SER A 244 -10.46 -6.55 -2.78
C SER A 244 -10.28 -8.02 -3.14
N THR A 245 -9.80 -8.85 -2.22
CA THR A 245 -9.53 -10.28 -2.45
C THR A 245 -10.14 -11.15 -1.35
N GLY A 246 -10.15 -12.45 -1.57
CA GLY A 246 -10.65 -13.43 -0.61
C GLY A 246 -12.17 -13.46 -0.43
N PRO A 247 -12.68 -14.45 0.33
CA PRO A 247 -14.10 -14.58 0.63
C PRO A 247 -14.62 -13.32 1.37
N GLY A 248 -15.71 -12.72 0.87
CA GLY A 248 -16.30 -11.52 1.46
C GLY A 248 -15.34 -10.33 1.56
N GLY A 249 -14.23 -10.31 0.79
CA GLY A 249 -13.22 -9.25 0.83
C GLY A 249 -12.25 -9.31 2.03
N ARG A 250 -12.16 -10.46 2.70
CA ARG A 250 -11.32 -10.63 3.91
C ARG A 250 -9.86 -10.95 3.61
N GLY A 251 -9.46 -10.77 2.36
CA GLY A 251 -8.06 -10.88 1.93
C GLY A 251 -7.47 -12.27 2.10
N VAL A 252 -6.16 -12.31 2.20
CA VAL A 252 -5.37 -13.53 2.40
C VAL A 252 -5.66 -14.18 3.77
N LEU A 253 -5.93 -13.38 4.80
CA LEU A 253 -6.36 -13.90 6.09
C LEU A 253 -7.63 -14.78 5.96
N GLY A 254 -8.60 -14.35 5.15
CA GLY A 254 -9.78 -15.15 4.85
C GLY A 254 -9.49 -16.38 4.00
N LEU A 255 -8.56 -16.27 3.03
CA LEU A 255 -8.13 -17.40 2.18
C LEU A 255 -7.39 -18.48 2.96
N GLN A 256 -6.58 -18.10 3.94
CA GLN A 256 -5.79 -19.04 4.77
C GLN A 256 -6.51 -19.45 6.07
N GLY A 257 -7.76 -19.00 6.29
CA GLY A 257 -8.55 -19.39 7.48
C GLY A 257 -8.04 -18.79 8.78
N LEU A 258 -7.36 -17.64 8.75
CA LEU A 258 -6.70 -17.00 9.88
C LEU A 258 -7.45 -15.81 10.47
N LEU A 259 -8.71 -15.59 10.07
CA LEU A 259 -9.54 -14.53 10.67
C LEU A 259 -9.70 -14.76 12.17
N GLY A 260 -9.35 -13.75 12.96
CA GLY A 260 -9.36 -13.86 14.42
C GLY A 260 -8.28 -14.74 15.04
N ALA A 261 -7.36 -15.31 14.26
CA ALA A 261 -6.34 -16.24 14.71
C ALA A 261 -4.92 -15.65 14.79
N VAL A 262 -4.65 -14.56 14.08
CA VAL A 262 -3.36 -13.84 14.18
C VAL A 262 -3.36 -12.87 15.36
N ASP A 263 -2.17 -12.48 15.84
CA ASP A 263 -2.06 -11.63 17.03
C ASP A 263 -2.48 -10.19 16.73
N LEU A 264 -1.95 -9.62 15.63
CA LEU A 264 -2.16 -8.24 15.21
C LEU A 264 -2.45 -8.16 13.72
N VAL A 265 -3.38 -7.30 13.34
CA VAL A 265 -3.66 -6.95 11.95
C VAL A 265 -3.54 -5.45 11.78
N SER A 266 -2.82 -5.01 10.76
CA SER A 266 -2.81 -3.62 10.28
C SER A 266 -3.36 -3.51 8.87
N GLY A 267 -3.75 -2.31 8.47
CA GLY A 267 -4.16 -2.06 7.12
C GLY A 267 -4.53 -0.60 6.85
N THR A 268 -4.96 -0.35 5.61
CA THR A 268 -5.36 0.98 5.16
C THR A 268 -6.72 0.96 4.49
N PHE A 269 -7.46 2.05 4.62
CA PHE A 269 -8.70 2.28 3.88
C PHE A 269 -8.48 2.95 2.50
N ALA A 270 -7.22 3.26 2.15
CA ALA A 270 -6.89 4.02 0.95
C ALA A 270 -7.00 3.24 -0.38
N ARG A 271 -7.43 2.00 -0.34
CA ARG A 271 -7.61 1.15 -1.54
C ARG A 271 -9.08 0.77 -1.74
N ALA A 272 -9.46 -0.45 -1.40
CA ALA A 272 -10.82 -0.95 -1.64
C ALA A 272 -11.92 -0.24 -0.83
N PHE A 273 -11.58 0.48 0.24
CA PHE A 273 -12.56 1.15 1.12
C PHE A 273 -12.84 2.61 0.73
N ALA A 274 -12.33 3.07 -0.40
CA ALA A 274 -12.67 4.36 -1.02
C ALA A 274 -12.39 5.62 -0.19
N SER A 275 -11.50 5.56 0.83
CA SER A 275 -11.22 6.68 1.72
C SER A 275 -9.77 6.66 2.20
N ASN A 276 -9.31 7.74 2.80
CA ASN A 276 -8.09 7.71 3.60
C ASN A 276 -8.36 7.08 4.96
N GLY A 277 -7.29 6.73 5.67
CA GLY A 277 -7.34 6.15 6.99
C GLY A 277 -6.57 4.84 7.08
N GLY A 278 -6.38 4.40 8.32
CA GLY A 278 -5.78 3.10 8.63
C GLY A 278 -6.37 2.52 9.89
N PHE A 279 -6.03 1.28 10.19
CA PHE A 279 -6.51 0.59 11.37
C PHE A 279 -5.48 -0.37 11.95
N LEU A 280 -5.65 -0.67 13.23
CA LEU A 280 -5.04 -1.80 13.93
C LEU A 280 -6.16 -2.66 14.49
N ALA A 281 -6.03 -3.98 14.44
CA ALA A 281 -6.95 -4.88 15.10
C ALA A 281 -6.18 -5.96 15.90
N CYS A 282 -6.76 -6.39 17.04
CA CYS A 282 -6.09 -7.28 17.98
C CYS A 282 -7.11 -8.02 18.84
N ASN A 283 -6.72 -9.22 19.28
CA ASN A 283 -7.48 -10.00 20.26
C ASN A 283 -7.08 -9.72 21.72
N HIS A 284 -5.91 -9.09 21.93
CA HIS A 284 -5.42 -8.81 23.28
C HIS A 284 -5.97 -7.46 23.81
N PRO A 285 -6.63 -7.44 24.99
CA PRO A 285 -7.30 -6.22 25.50
C PRO A 285 -6.35 -5.08 25.84
N ALA A 286 -5.07 -5.38 26.09
CA ALA A 286 -4.07 -4.38 26.47
C ALA A 286 -3.68 -3.45 25.31
N LEU A 287 -3.86 -3.87 24.03
CA LEU A 287 -3.44 -3.06 22.88
C LEU A 287 -4.10 -1.67 22.89
N ARG A 288 -5.44 -1.63 23.00
CA ARG A 288 -6.17 -0.34 23.03
C ARG A 288 -5.65 0.54 24.16
N THR A 289 -5.47 -0.02 25.37
CA THR A 289 -4.96 0.74 26.52
C THR A 289 -3.54 1.25 26.24
N ALA A 290 -2.66 0.40 25.72
CA ALA A 290 -1.29 0.79 25.40
C ALA A 290 -1.24 1.92 24.37
N ILE A 291 -2.01 1.82 23.29
CA ILE A 291 -2.08 2.86 22.24
C ILE A 291 -2.68 4.15 22.79
N VAL A 292 -3.82 4.09 23.50
CA VAL A 292 -4.50 5.28 24.02
C VAL A 292 -3.61 6.01 25.04
N GLN A 293 -2.84 5.30 25.86
CA GLN A 293 -1.99 5.92 26.87
C GLN A 293 -0.59 6.25 26.38
N GLY A 294 -0.01 5.41 25.50
CA GLY A 294 1.41 5.49 25.11
C GLY A 294 1.69 6.13 23.77
N SER A 295 0.71 6.21 22.86
CA SER A 295 0.96 6.70 21.50
C SER A 295 0.84 8.22 21.37
N LEU A 296 1.97 8.88 21.10
CA LEU A 296 1.98 10.32 20.80
C LEU A 296 1.16 10.67 19.54
N VAL A 297 1.10 9.77 18.57
CA VAL A 297 0.25 9.94 17.37
C VAL A 297 -1.22 10.03 17.78
N HIS A 298 -1.66 9.15 18.67
CA HIS A 298 -3.05 9.12 19.15
C HIS A 298 -3.42 10.40 19.93
N TRP A 299 -2.44 11.03 20.61
CA TRP A 299 -2.64 12.25 21.38
C TRP A 299 -2.55 13.53 20.55
N SER A 300 -1.67 13.59 19.55
CA SER A 300 -1.33 14.83 18.85
C SER A 300 -1.87 14.92 17.44
N SER A 301 -2.27 13.80 16.82
CA SER A 301 -2.88 13.79 15.48
C SER A 301 -4.39 13.91 15.59
N CYS A 302 -5.02 14.76 14.76
CA CYS A 302 -6.48 14.79 14.69
C CYS A 302 -7.03 13.43 14.26
N ALA A 303 -8.14 13.00 14.86
CA ALA A 303 -8.82 11.79 14.46
C ALA A 303 -9.32 11.88 13.01
N ILE A 304 -9.55 10.72 12.39
CA ILE A 304 -10.14 10.66 11.04
C ILE A 304 -11.45 11.47 10.98
N SER A 305 -11.67 12.19 9.88
CA SER A 305 -12.84 13.04 9.76
C SER A 305 -14.16 12.24 9.74
N PRO A 306 -15.28 12.85 10.17
CA PRO A 306 -16.59 12.20 10.11
C PRO A 306 -16.96 11.75 8.68
N LEU A 307 -16.55 12.52 7.66
CA LEU A 307 -16.83 12.22 6.28
C LEU A 307 -16.12 10.94 5.82
N GLN A 308 -14.83 10.81 6.18
CA GLN A 308 -14.04 9.63 5.86
C GLN A 308 -14.56 8.40 6.59
N ALA A 309 -14.91 8.53 7.88
CA ALA A 309 -15.49 7.43 8.65
C ALA A 309 -16.83 6.95 8.05
N ALA A 310 -17.70 7.87 7.63
CA ALA A 310 -18.96 7.54 6.96
C ALA A 310 -18.75 6.89 5.59
N ALA A 311 -17.78 7.39 4.81
CA ALA A 311 -17.41 6.78 3.53
C ALA A 311 -16.94 5.33 3.71
N ILE A 312 -16.08 5.07 4.71
CA ILE A 312 -15.56 3.73 4.99
C ILE A 312 -16.67 2.79 5.46
N LEU A 313 -17.58 3.26 6.33
CA LEU A 313 -18.73 2.46 6.78
C LEU A 313 -19.63 2.05 5.61
N ALA A 314 -19.95 2.99 4.71
CA ALA A 314 -20.74 2.70 3.51
C ALA A 314 -19.99 1.77 2.54
N ALA A 315 -18.68 1.95 2.39
CA ALA A 315 -17.83 1.07 1.60
C ALA A 315 -17.78 -0.34 2.19
N LEU A 316 -17.68 -0.47 3.50
CA LEU A 316 -17.68 -1.76 4.20
C LEU A 316 -19.01 -2.53 4.00
N ASP A 317 -20.15 -1.80 4.03
CA ASP A 317 -21.46 -2.41 3.71
C ASP A 317 -21.52 -2.93 2.28
N LEU A 318 -20.93 -2.21 1.32
CA LEU A 318 -20.83 -2.66 -0.06
C LEU A 318 -19.91 -3.86 -0.19
N ILE A 319 -18.72 -3.81 0.42
CA ILE A 319 -17.68 -4.84 0.36
C ILE A 319 -18.20 -6.16 0.94
N ASP A 320 -18.88 -6.11 2.09
CA ASP A 320 -19.40 -7.29 2.80
C ASP A 320 -20.71 -7.83 2.19
N GLY A 321 -21.28 -7.12 1.20
CA GLY A 321 -22.52 -7.47 0.52
C GLY A 321 -22.33 -8.14 -0.84
N MET A 322 -23.47 -8.52 -1.45
CA MET A 322 -23.50 -9.15 -2.79
C MET A 322 -22.86 -8.27 -3.88
N GLU A 323 -22.97 -6.95 -3.77
CA GLU A 323 -22.34 -6.02 -4.73
C GLU A 323 -20.82 -6.11 -4.66
N GLY A 324 -20.25 -6.17 -3.45
CA GLY A 324 -18.81 -6.37 -3.25
C GLY A 324 -18.32 -7.69 -3.85
N ASP A 325 -19.09 -8.78 -3.67
CA ASP A 325 -18.75 -10.07 -4.28
C ASP A 325 -18.78 -10.00 -5.82
N TRP A 326 -19.75 -9.30 -6.40
CA TRP A 326 -19.79 -9.08 -7.83
C TRP A 326 -18.60 -8.25 -8.32
N ARG A 327 -18.28 -7.14 -7.65
CA ARG A 327 -17.15 -6.27 -8.00
C ARG A 327 -15.81 -7.00 -7.89
N ARG A 328 -15.61 -7.82 -6.86
CA ARG A 328 -14.41 -8.67 -6.73
C ARG A 328 -14.28 -9.68 -7.87
N ARG A 329 -15.39 -10.32 -8.28
CA ARG A 329 -15.36 -11.20 -9.46
C ARG A 329 -15.00 -10.46 -10.74
N CYS A 330 -15.53 -9.25 -10.95
CA CYS A 330 -15.17 -8.39 -12.08
C CYS A 330 -13.70 -7.99 -12.01
N LEU A 331 -13.20 -7.55 -10.85
CA LEU A 331 -11.80 -7.20 -10.64
C LEU A 331 -10.87 -8.38 -10.96
N LEU A 332 -11.17 -9.57 -10.45
CA LEU A 332 -10.37 -10.76 -10.69
C LEU A 332 -10.36 -11.18 -12.17
N ARG A 333 -11.52 -11.09 -12.83
CA ARG A 333 -11.62 -11.31 -14.28
C ARG A 333 -10.73 -10.35 -15.05
N ASN A 334 -10.82 -9.06 -14.76
CA ASN A 334 -10.04 -8.02 -15.43
C ASN A 334 -8.55 -8.18 -15.16
N CYS A 335 -8.17 -8.45 -13.90
CA CYS A 335 -6.80 -8.74 -13.53
C CYS A 335 -6.23 -9.91 -14.34
N ARG A 336 -6.96 -11.02 -14.45
CA ARG A 336 -6.55 -12.19 -15.24
C ARG A 336 -6.40 -11.84 -16.73
N ALA A 337 -7.30 -11.04 -17.29
CA ALA A 337 -7.24 -10.63 -18.71
C ALA A 337 -5.99 -9.80 -18.99
N PHE A 338 -5.69 -8.78 -18.18
CA PHE A 338 -4.45 -8.00 -18.30
C PHE A 338 -3.22 -8.88 -18.16
N ARG A 339 -3.14 -9.73 -17.12
CA ARG A 339 -2.01 -10.63 -16.88
C ARG A 339 -1.76 -11.58 -18.06
N GLN A 340 -2.80 -12.23 -18.56
CA GLN A 340 -2.70 -13.17 -19.68
C GLN A 340 -2.27 -12.46 -20.96
N GLY A 341 -2.82 -11.28 -21.25
CA GLY A 341 -2.42 -10.49 -22.42
C GLY A 341 -0.96 -10.07 -22.36
N LEU A 342 -0.51 -9.54 -21.22
CA LEU A 342 0.89 -9.15 -21.01
C LEU A 342 1.85 -10.34 -21.10
N ALA A 343 1.51 -11.49 -20.48
CA ALA A 343 2.30 -12.70 -20.55
C ALA A 343 2.42 -13.24 -21.99
N LYS A 344 1.34 -13.21 -22.79
CA LYS A 344 1.36 -13.55 -24.21
C LYS A 344 2.28 -12.65 -25.04
N GLN A 345 2.41 -11.39 -24.66
CA GLN A 345 3.36 -10.45 -25.26
C GLN A 345 4.80 -10.66 -24.75
N GLY A 346 5.06 -11.61 -23.84
CA GLY A 346 6.39 -11.91 -23.30
C GLY A 346 6.84 -10.99 -22.17
N TYR A 347 5.92 -10.24 -21.52
CA TYR A 347 6.24 -9.53 -20.30
C TYR A 347 6.39 -10.50 -19.12
N ASN A 348 7.33 -10.20 -18.22
CA ASN A 348 7.47 -10.91 -16.95
C ASN A 348 6.48 -10.33 -15.93
N VAL A 349 5.33 -11.02 -15.76
CA VAL A 349 4.25 -10.66 -14.87
C VAL A 349 4.40 -11.44 -13.56
N LEU A 350 4.70 -10.73 -12.46
CA LEU A 350 4.99 -11.35 -11.17
C LEU A 350 3.71 -11.66 -10.38
N GLY A 351 3.84 -12.55 -9.40
CA GLY A 351 2.85 -12.84 -8.37
C GLY A 351 1.55 -13.48 -8.84
N GLU A 352 0.58 -13.46 -7.96
CA GLU A 352 -0.74 -14.06 -8.16
C GLU A 352 -1.80 -13.01 -8.60
N PRO A 353 -2.92 -13.45 -9.22
CA PRO A 353 -4.02 -12.54 -9.54
C PRO A 353 -4.65 -11.94 -8.28
N GLY A 354 -4.65 -10.62 -8.18
CA GLY A 354 -5.16 -9.86 -7.03
C GLY A 354 -5.58 -8.44 -7.42
N SER A 355 -5.42 -7.51 -6.50
CA SER A 355 -5.76 -6.08 -6.69
C SER A 355 -4.69 -5.29 -7.46
N ALA A 356 -3.52 -5.89 -7.70
CA ALA A 356 -2.42 -5.26 -8.42
C ALA A 356 -1.71 -6.28 -9.34
N ILE A 357 -0.99 -5.77 -10.34
CA ILE A 357 -0.23 -6.56 -11.30
C ILE A 357 1.17 -5.95 -11.43
N PRO A 358 2.17 -6.51 -10.76
CA PRO A 358 3.55 -6.11 -10.97
C PRO A 358 4.08 -6.67 -12.30
N VAL A 359 4.61 -5.79 -13.15
CA VAL A 359 5.19 -6.15 -14.46
C VAL A 359 6.64 -5.72 -14.48
N LEU A 360 7.56 -6.67 -14.41
CA LEU A 360 9.00 -6.39 -14.38
C LEU A 360 9.47 -5.84 -15.74
N LEU A 361 10.12 -4.68 -15.71
CA LEU A 361 10.66 -3.99 -16.88
C LEU A 361 12.20 -3.99 -16.89
N GLY A 362 12.83 -4.22 -15.74
CA GLY A 362 14.27 -4.35 -15.62
C GLY A 362 15.00 -3.02 -15.39
N ALA A 363 15.85 -2.61 -16.32
CA ALA A 363 16.65 -1.39 -16.18
C ALA A 363 15.79 -0.12 -16.17
N ALA A 364 16.13 0.85 -15.30
CA ALA A 364 15.37 2.09 -15.13
C ALA A 364 15.19 2.88 -16.44
N ALA A 365 16.24 2.97 -17.27
CA ALA A 365 16.18 3.69 -18.54
C ALA A 365 15.15 3.07 -19.51
N VAL A 366 15.11 1.75 -19.60
CA VAL A 366 14.12 1.01 -20.40
C VAL A 366 12.72 1.24 -19.86
N ALA A 367 12.55 1.08 -18.55
CA ALA A 367 11.28 1.24 -17.86
C ALA A 367 10.71 2.67 -18.04
N ARG A 368 11.55 3.70 -17.99
CA ARG A 368 11.17 5.11 -18.21
C ARG A 368 10.66 5.34 -19.62
N ARG A 369 11.36 4.83 -20.64
CA ARG A 369 10.93 4.95 -22.05
C ARG A 369 9.60 4.24 -22.30
N MET A 370 9.48 2.99 -21.83
CA MET A 370 8.25 2.23 -21.96
C MET A 370 7.08 2.91 -21.25
N THR A 371 7.32 3.46 -20.06
CA THR A 371 6.31 4.17 -19.29
C THR A 371 5.86 5.45 -19.98
N ALA A 372 6.77 6.25 -20.53
CA ALA A 372 6.46 7.44 -21.30
C ALA A 372 5.60 7.12 -22.52
N GLU A 373 5.93 6.05 -23.26
CA GLU A 373 5.13 5.59 -24.39
C GLU A 373 3.68 5.30 -24.00
N VAL A 374 3.50 4.57 -22.88
CA VAL A 374 2.16 4.21 -22.40
C VAL A 374 1.41 5.45 -21.88
N LEU A 375 2.07 6.29 -21.07
CA LEU A 375 1.44 7.47 -20.44
C LEU A 375 0.93 8.49 -21.45
N TYR A 376 1.70 8.78 -22.50
CA TYR A 376 1.34 9.82 -23.47
C TYR A 376 0.50 9.30 -24.65
N HIS A 377 0.19 7.99 -24.68
CA HIS A 377 -0.59 7.42 -25.81
C HIS A 377 -1.89 6.72 -25.37
N GLY A 378 -2.31 6.82 -24.12
CA GLY A 378 -3.66 6.39 -23.76
C GLY A 378 -3.82 5.48 -22.56
N ALA A 379 -2.83 5.38 -21.67
CA ALA A 379 -3.03 4.72 -20.38
C ALA A 379 -2.20 5.37 -19.26
N VAL A 380 -2.76 5.44 -18.07
CA VAL A 380 -2.11 6.00 -16.89
C VAL A 380 -1.66 4.87 -15.98
N VAL A 381 -0.35 4.73 -15.79
CA VAL A 381 0.30 3.66 -15.03
C VAL A 381 1.25 4.21 -13.97
N ASN A 382 1.59 3.41 -12.97
CA ASN A 382 2.62 3.72 -11.98
C ASN A 382 3.90 2.93 -12.30
N LEU A 383 5.03 3.65 -12.34
CA LEU A 383 6.36 3.05 -12.40
C LEU A 383 6.99 3.07 -11.01
N LEU A 384 7.43 1.91 -10.55
CA LEU A 384 8.24 1.77 -9.35
C LEU A 384 9.70 1.60 -9.75
N GLU A 385 10.56 2.42 -9.16
CA GLU A 385 12.01 2.42 -9.36
C GLU A 385 12.72 2.31 -8.00
N TYR A 386 14.02 2.06 -8.01
CA TYR A 386 14.83 2.16 -6.79
C TYR A 386 14.66 3.56 -6.13
N PRO A 387 14.52 3.67 -4.81
CA PRO A 387 14.68 2.62 -3.78
C PRO A 387 13.39 1.83 -3.45
N ILE A 388 12.26 2.10 -4.10
CA ILE A 388 11.00 1.41 -3.82
C ILE A 388 11.08 -0.09 -4.18
N VAL A 389 11.83 -0.41 -5.21
CA VAL A 389 12.16 -1.77 -5.66
C VAL A 389 13.66 -1.89 -5.84
N PRO A 390 14.25 -3.10 -5.82
CA PRO A 390 15.68 -3.30 -6.01
C PRO A 390 16.20 -2.69 -7.32
N GLN A 391 17.49 -2.34 -7.37
CA GLN A 391 18.16 -1.90 -8.60
C GLN A 391 18.02 -2.97 -9.70
N GLY A 392 17.73 -2.54 -10.93
CA GLY A 392 17.44 -3.44 -12.03
C GLY A 392 16.06 -4.11 -11.97
N GLY A 393 15.28 -3.83 -10.92
CA GLY A 393 13.95 -4.35 -10.71
C GLY A 393 12.82 -3.37 -11.02
N ALA A 394 13.06 -2.34 -11.84
CA ALA A 394 12.03 -1.37 -12.20
C ALA A 394 10.82 -2.08 -12.81
N ARG A 395 9.61 -1.69 -12.40
CA ARG A 395 8.37 -2.37 -12.77
C ARG A 395 7.18 -1.44 -12.83
N TRP A 396 6.24 -1.73 -13.67
CA TRP A 396 4.90 -1.18 -13.50
C TRP A 396 4.22 -1.88 -12.33
N MET A 397 3.55 -1.08 -11.50
CA MET A 397 2.55 -1.56 -10.55
C MET A 397 1.19 -1.13 -11.09
N LEU A 398 0.55 -2.03 -11.82
CA LEU A 398 -0.76 -1.78 -12.43
C LEU A 398 -1.86 -2.11 -11.44
N HIS A 399 -2.87 -1.25 -11.35
CA HIS A 399 -4.03 -1.41 -10.49
C HIS A 399 -5.30 -1.55 -11.34
N PRO A 400 -5.71 -2.80 -11.70
CA PRO A 400 -6.98 -3.02 -12.37
C PRO A 400 -8.14 -2.58 -11.49
N MET A 401 -9.23 -2.17 -12.13
CA MET A 401 -10.50 -1.85 -11.48
C MET A 401 -11.59 -2.83 -11.89
N ALA A 402 -12.60 -2.99 -11.03
CA ALA A 402 -13.76 -3.82 -11.31
C ALA A 402 -14.49 -3.40 -12.60
N ASP A 403 -14.50 -2.09 -12.89
CA ASP A 403 -15.25 -1.50 -14.00
C ASP A 403 -14.46 -1.41 -15.33
N HIS A 404 -13.22 -1.92 -15.40
CA HIS A 404 -12.53 -2.03 -16.69
C HIS A 404 -13.31 -2.93 -17.65
N SER A 405 -13.46 -2.47 -18.88
CA SER A 405 -14.07 -3.22 -19.98
C SER A 405 -13.04 -4.10 -20.72
N ALA A 406 -13.51 -4.98 -21.59
CA ALA A 406 -12.64 -5.72 -22.51
C ALA A 406 -11.90 -4.78 -23.45
N GLU A 407 -12.55 -3.70 -23.91
CA GLU A 407 -11.94 -2.67 -24.75
C GLU A 407 -10.78 -1.95 -24.04
N ASP A 408 -10.90 -1.68 -22.72
CA ASP A 408 -9.80 -1.11 -21.93
C ASP A 408 -8.60 -2.06 -21.86
N VAL A 409 -8.84 -3.37 -21.72
CA VAL A 409 -7.79 -4.38 -21.77
C VAL A 409 -7.10 -4.39 -23.13
N ASP A 410 -7.86 -4.47 -24.23
CA ASP A 410 -7.32 -4.50 -25.58
C ASP A 410 -6.54 -3.20 -25.90
N THR A 411 -7.07 -2.05 -25.50
CA THR A 411 -6.42 -0.74 -25.65
C THR A 411 -5.05 -0.73 -24.93
N PHE A 412 -5.01 -1.17 -23.69
CA PHE A 412 -3.76 -1.21 -22.93
C PHE A 412 -2.76 -2.18 -23.54
N LEU A 413 -3.20 -3.38 -23.95
CA LEU A 413 -2.32 -4.36 -24.58
C LEU A 413 -1.74 -3.87 -25.92
N ALA A 414 -2.50 -3.13 -26.71
CA ALA A 414 -1.97 -2.49 -27.93
C ALA A 414 -0.86 -1.46 -27.60
N LEU A 415 -1.02 -0.68 -26.53
CA LEU A 415 0.01 0.27 -26.08
C LEU A 415 1.27 -0.44 -25.57
N THR A 416 1.12 -1.51 -24.80
CA THR A 416 2.26 -2.27 -24.30
C THR A 416 3.03 -2.98 -25.41
N GLU A 417 2.36 -3.49 -26.45
CA GLU A 417 3.02 -4.05 -27.63
C GLU A 417 3.89 -3.00 -28.33
N ARG A 418 3.41 -1.76 -28.47
CA ARG A 418 4.21 -0.66 -29.00
C ARG A 418 5.40 -0.30 -28.10
N ALA A 419 5.21 -0.32 -26.78
CA ALA A 419 6.25 0.02 -25.82
C ALA A 419 7.40 -1.00 -25.83
N ARG A 420 7.17 -2.26 -26.22
CA ARG A 420 8.20 -3.31 -26.29
C ARG A 420 9.38 -2.96 -27.17
N ARG A 421 9.23 -2.12 -28.20
CA ARG A 421 10.35 -1.64 -29.02
C ARG A 421 11.48 -0.98 -28.23
N PHE A 422 11.22 -0.54 -26.99
CA PHE A 422 12.22 0.05 -26.10
C PHE A 422 12.87 -0.96 -25.14
N ALA A 423 12.42 -2.21 -25.15
CA ALA A 423 12.95 -3.29 -24.31
C ALA A 423 14.18 -3.98 -24.93
N VAL A 424 14.55 -3.61 -26.19
CA VAL A 424 15.66 -4.19 -26.96
C VAL A 424 16.91 -3.32 -26.82
#